data_813cc18cab046afb3eac0c3fb11e2a60
#
_entry.id   813cc18cab046afb3eac0c3fb11e2a60
#
_cell.length_a   1.000
_cell.length_b   1.000
_cell.length_c   1.000
_cell.angle_alpha   90.00
_cell.angle_beta   90.00
_cell.angle_gamma   90.00
#
_symmetry.space_group_name_H-M   'P 1'
#
loop_
_entity.id
_entity.type
_entity.pdbx_description
1 polymer ?
#
loop_
_entity_poly.entity_id
_entity_poly.type
_entity_poly.pdbx_seq_one_letter_code
_entity_poly.pdbx_strand_id
1 'polypeptide(L)'
;MKVMVRTIMEAVPGKMAEAMELEKKHMAIANRVLGISGKCYRPLSGGGDTMNTIISEGEFDSLAAFEAHPQKMGADPEMQALMPKFEKLIESMEVEFYMPVP
;
A
#
# COMPACT_ATOMS: atom_id res chain seq x y z
N MET A 1 13.32 0.68 16.46
CA MET A 1 13.66 -0.34 15.45
C MET A 1 12.82 -0.11 14.21
N LYS A 2 13.47 0.03 13.09
CA LYS A 2 12.76 0.22 11.82
C LYS A 2 12.01 -1.04 11.41
N VAL A 3 10.88 -0.83 10.74
CA VAL A 3 10.02 -1.91 10.27
C VAL A 3 9.73 -1.67 8.78
N MET A 4 9.93 -2.69 7.97
CA MET A 4 9.51 -2.66 6.58
C MET A 4 8.12 -3.31 6.50
N VAL A 5 7.19 -2.60 5.87
CA VAL A 5 5.82 -3.08 5.71
C VAL A 5 5.59 -3.38 4.23
N ARG A 6 5.16 -4.59 3.95
CA ARG A 6 4.76 -5.00 2.61
C ARG A 6 3.25 -5.23 2.58
N THR A 7 2.58 -4.56 1.68
CA THR A 7 1.15 -4.76 1.45
C THR A 7 0.97 -5.46 0.11
N ILE A 8 0.27 -6.58 0.12
CA ILE A 8 -0.02 -7.38 -1.07
C ILE A 8 -1.51 -7.23 -1.34
N MET A 9 -1.84 -6.60 -2.46
CA MET A 9 -3.22 -6.34 -2.84
C MET A 9 -3.59 -7.10 -4.11
N GLU A 10 -4.80 -7.62 -4.14
CA GLU A 10 -5.36 -8.18 -5.36
C GLU A 10 -6.40 -7.23 -5.93
N ALA A 11 -6.20 -6.82 -7.17
CA ALA A 11 -7.16 -6.01 -7.88
C ALA A 11 -8.33 -6.87 -8.38
N VAL A 12 -9.49 -6.28 -8.46
CA VAL A 12 -10.64 -6.91 -9.12
C VAL A 12 -10.25 -7.26 -10.55
N PRO A 13 -10.51 -8.49 -11.03
CA PRO A 13 -10.14 -8.88 -12.40
C PRO A 13 -10.65 -7.90 -13.45
N GLY A 14 -9.77 -7.53 -14.37
CA GLY A 14 -10.08 -6.54 -15.41
C GLY A 14 -9.92 -5.10 -14.98
N LYS A 15 -9.58 -4.84 -13.72
CA LYS A 15 -9.44 -3.48 -13.17
C LYS A 15 -8.01 -3.11 -12.77
N MET A 16 -7.02 -3.89 -13.22
CA MET A 16 -5.62 -3.66 -12.80
C MET A 16 -5.12 -2.25 -13.14
N ALA A 17 -5.41 -1.74 -14.32
CA ALA A 17 -4.93 -0.41 -14.70
C ALA A 17 -5.48 0.68 -13.77
N GLU A 18 -6.77 0.61 -13.46
CA GLU A 18 -7.42 1.55 -12.55
C GLU A 18 -6.90 1.38 -11.11
N ALA A 19 -6.73 0.13 -10.68
CA ALA A 19 -6.20 -0.18 -9.35
C ALA A 19 -4.77 0.30 -9.19
N MET A 20 -3.93 0.16 -10.21
CA MET A 20 -2.55 0.63 -10.17
C MET A 20 -2.49 2.15 -10.08
N GLU A 21 -3.32 2.87 -10.84
CA GLU A 21 -3.40 4.33 -10.74
C GLU A 21 -3.86 4.77 -9.34
N LEU A 22 -4.82 4.06 -8.77
CA LEU A 22 -5.27 4.31 -7.41
C LEU A 22 -4.13 4.13 -6.40
N GLU A 23 -3.37 3.02 -6.51
CA GLU A 23 -2.27 2.75 -5.59
C GLU A 23 -1.13 3.75 -5.74
N LYS A 24 -0.83 4.20 -6.95
CA LYS A 24 0.17 5.26 -7.16
C LYS A 24 -0.24 6.55 -6.44
N LYS A 25 -1.51 6.93 -6.52
CA LYS A 25 -2.02 8.11 -5.82
C LYS A 25 -1.97 7.93 -4.31
N HIS A 26 -2.38 6.75 -3.84
CA HIS A 26 -2.31 6.41 -2.42
C HIS A 26 -0.86 6.50 -1.91
N MET A 27 0.10 5.95 -2.64
CA MET A 27 1.50 5.98 -2.24
C MET A 27 2.06 7.40 -2.24
N ALA A 28 1.69 8.24 -3.21
CA ALA A 28 2.11 9.63 -3.24
C ALA A 28 1.59 10.39 -2.01
N ILE A 29 0.35 10.14 -1.61
CA ILE A 29 -0.23 10.72 -0.40
C ILE A 29 0.51 10.21 0.84
N ALA A 30 0.77 8.90 0.92
CA ALA A 30 1.50 8.32 2.05
C ALA A 30 2.91 8.91 2.19
N ASN A 31 3.62 9.07 1.09
CA ASN A 31 4.96 9.66 1.10
C ASN A 31 4.91 11.11 1.60
N ARG A 32 3.90 11.88 1.19
CA ARG A 32 3.73 13.26 1.62
C ARG A 32 3.30 13.36 3.08
N VAL A 33 2.29 12.60 3.48
CA VAL A 33 1.68 12.71 4.82
C VAL A 33 2.54 12.07 5.89
N LEU A 34 3.15 10.91 5.59
CA LEU A 34 3.92 10.13 6.56
C LEU A 34 5.42 10.36 6.47
N GLY A 35 5.90 11.02 5.42
CA GLY A 35 7.32 11.24 5.24
C GLY A 35 8.11 9.96 4.93
N ILE A 36 7.47 8.94 4.38
CA ILE A 36 8.11 7.69 4.00
C ILE A 36 8.48 7.70 2.51
N SER A 37 9.33 6.75 2.10
CA SER A 37 9.72 6.54 0.70
C SER A 37 9.14 5.22 0.23
N GLY A 38 7.82 5.14 0.16
CA GLY A 38 7.12 3.95 -0.28
C GLY A 38 7.22 3.73 -1.78
N LYS A 39 7.20 2.47 -2.18
CA LYS A 39 7.30 2.04 -3.58
C LYS A 39 6.26 0.99 -3.91
N CYS A 40 5.82 1.00 -5.16
CA CYS A 40 4.88 0.01 -5.68
C CYS A 40 5.60 -0.91 -6.65
N TYR A 41 5.20 -2.18 -6.65
CA TYR A 41 5.76 -3.21 -7.52
C TYR A 41 4.66 -4.03 -8.14
N ARG A 42 4.94 -4.58 -9.31
CA ARG A 42 4.17 -5.65 -9.90
C ARG A 42 5.02 -6.90 -9.95
N PRO A 43 4.53 -8.06 -9.50
CA PRO A 43 5.31 -9.28 -9.58
C PRO A 43 5.51 -9.71 -11.05
N LEU A 44 6.74 -10.09 -11.38
CA LEU A 44 7.05 -10.71 -12.68
C LEU A 44 6.83 -12.21 -12.62
N SER A 45 7.06 -12.80 -11.44
CA SER A 45 6.91 -14.24 -11.22
C SER A 45 6.69 -14.47 -9.73
N GLY A 46 6.34 -15.68 -9.36
CA GLY A 46 6.12 -16.05 -7.97
C GLY A 46 4.79 -16.75 -7.80
N GLY A 47 4.45 -17.09 -6.56
CA GLY A 47 3.18 -17.71 -6.24
C GLY A 47 2.03 -16.73 -6.34
N GLY A 48 0.87 -17.25 -6.72
CA GLY A 48 -0.36 -16.48 -6.78
C GLY A 48 -0.65 -15.86 -8.13
N ASP A 49 -1.60 -14.95 -8.14
CA ASP A 49 -2.10 -14.31 -9.36
C ASP A 49 -1.27 -13.07 -9.68
N THR A 50 -0.21 -13.23 -10.48
CA THR A 50 0.69 -12.13 -10.84
C THR A 50 0.00 -11.06 -11.69
N MET A 51 -1.04 -11.39 -12.42
CA MET A 51 -1.74 -10.46 -13.29
C MET A 51 -2.57 -9.44 -12.49
N ASN A 52 -3.08 -9.83 -11.35
CA ASN A 52 -3.97 -8.99 -10.54
C ASN A 52 -3.35 -8.56 -9.21
N THR A 53 -2.04 -8.76 -9.02
CA THR A 53 -1.36 -8.45 -7.77
C THR A 53 -0.58 -7.15 -7.86
N ILE A 54 -0.74 -6.32 -6.83
CA ILE A 54 0.02 -5.09 -6.63
C ILE A 54 0.71 -5.21 -5.27
N ILE A 55 2.01 -4.91 -5.23
CA ILE A 55 2.78 -4.94 -3.98
C ILE A 55 3.25 -3.53 -3.69
N SER A 56 3.05 -3.10 -2.45
CA SER A 56 3.57 -1.83 -1.95
C SER A 56 4.49 -2.08 -0.77
N GLU A 57 5.59 -1.37 -0.71
CA GLU A 57 6.53 -1.45 0.40
C GLU A 57 6.83 -0.06 0.93
N GLY A 58 6.94 0.04 2.26
CA GLY A 58 7.34 1.27 2.93
C GLY A 58 8.07 0.95 4.21
N GLU A 59 9.06 1.77 4.55
CA GLU A 59 9.80 1.65 5.80
C GLU A 59 9.27 2.67 6.79
N PHE A 60 8.98 2.20 8.00
CA PHE A 60 8.54 3.05 9.11
C PHE A 60 9.61 3.02 10.21
N ASP A 61 9.73 4.11 10.94
CA ASP A 61 10.73 4.22 12.02
C ASP A 61 10.48 3.21 13.14
N SER A 62 9.23 2.80 13.33
CA SER A 62 8.84 1.85 14.36
C SER A 62 7.47 1.25 14.03
N LEU A 63 7.12 0.17 14.72
CA LEU A 63 5.78 -0.39 14.63
C LEU A 63 4.72 0.61 15.12
N ALA A 64 5.03 1.37 16.15
CA ALA A 64 4.13 2.41 16.66
C ALA A 64 3.86 3.49 15.59
N ALA A 65 4.88 3.87 14.81
CA ALA A 65 4.72 4.81 13.72
C ALA A 65 3.77 4.26 12.65
N PHE A 66 3.88 2.96 12.33
CA PHE A 66 2.94 2.31 11.43
C PHE A 66 1.51 2.31 12.00
N GLU A 67 1.37 1.98 13.27
CA GLU A 67 0.05 1.92 13.93
C GLU A 67 -0.64 3.29 13.96
N ALA A 68 0.12 4.38 13.95
CA ALA A 68 -0.41 5.74 13.93
C ALA A 68 -0.83 6.19 12.53
N HIS A 69 -0.41 5.50 11.45
CA HIS A 69 -0.64 5.99 10.10
C HIS A 69 -2.11 6.05 9.66
N PRO A 70 -3.02 5.14 10.06
CA PRO A 70 -4.41 5.24 9.63
C PRO A 70 -5.07 6.54 10.04
N GLN A 71 -4.75 7.04 11.23
CA GLN A 71 -5.30 8.31 11.71
C GLN A 71 -4.76 9.48 10.89
N LYS A 72 -3.47 9.50 10.61
CA LYS A 72 -2.84 10.56 9.81
C LYS A 72 -3.33 10.56 8.38
N MET A 73 -3.41 9.38 7.77
CA MET A 73 -3.90 9.23 6.39
C MET A 73 -5.38 9.58 6.29
N GLY A 74 -6.19 9.13 7.25
CA GLY A 74 -7.61 9.39 7.26
C GLY A 74 -7.99 10.86 7.46
N ALA A 75 -7.08 11.66 8.00
CA ALA A 75 -7.29 13.10 8.16
C ALA A 75 -7.01 13.89 6.86
N ASP A 76 -6.37 13.28 5.88
CA ASP A 76 -6.01 13.94 4.63
C ASP A 76 -7.19 13.97 3.64
N PRO A 77 -7.59 15.15 3.13
CA PRO A 77 -8.74 15.23 2.22
C PRO A 77 -8.58 14.44 0.90
N GLU A 78 -7.36 14.38 0.35
CA GLU A 78 -7.12 13.59 -0.85
C GLU A 78 -7.29 12.10 -0.57
N MET A 79 -6.82 11.63 0.59
CA MET A 79 -7.01 10.24 0.99
C MET A 79 -8.47 9.91 1.20
N GLN A 80 -9.23 10.80 1.83
CA GLN A 80 -10.66 10.62 2.03
C GLN A 80 -11.39 10.44 0.69
N ALA A 81 -10.99 11.18 -0.34
CA ALA A 81 -11.57 11.07 -1.67
C ALA A 81 -11.24 9.74 -2.36
N LEU A 82 -10.10 9.12 -2.03
CA LEU A 82 -9.69 7.84 -2.59
C LEU A 82 -10.35 6.63 -1.91
N MET A 83 -10.68 6.75 -0.64
CA MET A 83 -11.16 5.61 0.17
C MET A 83 -12.28 4.80 -0.50
N PRO A 84 -13.36 5.42 -1.01
CA PRO A 84 -14.43 4.64 -1.64
C PRO A 84 -14.00 3.84 -2.87
N LYS A 85 -12.94 4.28 -3.55
CA LYS A 85 -12.44 3.61 -4.76
C LYS A 85 -11.72 2.31 -4.44
N PHE A 86 -11.08 2.22 -3.26
CA PHE A 86 -10.42 0.99 -2.83
C PHE A 86 -11.40 -0.17 -2.73
N GLU A 87 -12.58 0.06 -2.18
CA GLU A 87 -13.59 -0.98 -2.05
C GLU A 87 -14.05 -1.53 -3.40
N LYS A 88 -14.02 -0.72 -4.44
CA LYS A 88 -14.46 -1.10 -5.79
C LYS A 88 -13.37 -1.77 -6.62
N LEU A 89 -12.11 -1.45 -6.37
CA LEU A 89 -10.99 -1.85 -7.22
C LEU A 89 -10.08 -2.89 -6.59
N ILE A 90 -10.06 -3.01 -5.27
CA ILE A 90 -9.21 -3.94 -4.53
C ILE A 90 -10.08 -5.01 -3.88
N GLU A 91 -9.82 -6.26 -4.23
CA GLU A 91 -10.58 -7.42 -3.79
C GLU A 91 -10.08 -7.98 -2.46
N SER A 92 -8.77 -7.98 -2.26
CA SER A 92 -8.15 -8.47 -1.02
C SER A 92 -6.86 -7.72 -0.71
N MET A 93 -6.47 -7.75 0.56
CA MET A 93 -5.25 -7.11 1.03
C MET A 93 -4.63 -7.94 2.16
N GLU A 94 -3.34 -8.19 2.06
CA GLU A 94 -2.53 -8.78 3.13
C GLU A 94 -1.43 -7.79 3.51
N VAL A 95 -1.14 -7.71 4.80
CA VAL A 95 -0.06 -6.85 5.30
C VAL A 95 0.98 -7.72 6.00
N GLU A 96 2.23 -7.59 5.61
CA GLU A 96 3.35 -8.31 6.18
C GLU A 96 4.33 -7.32 6.81
N PHE A 97 4.89 -7.69 7.94
CA PHE A 97 5.87 -6.87 8.66
C PHE A 97 7.22 -7.58 8.68
N TYR A 98 8.27 -6.83 8.40
CA TYR A 98 9.64 -7.35 8.36
C TYR A 98 10.55 -6.51 9.22
N MET A 99 11.46 -7.18 9.94
CA MET A 99 12.54 -6.53 10.69
C MET A 99 13.84 -6.65 9.91
N PRO A 100 14.67 -5.60 9.84
CA PRO A 100 16.02 -5.76 9.32
C PRO A 100 16.80 -6.77 10.15
N VAL A 101 17.58 -7.59 9.48
CA VAL A 101 18.51 -8.49 10.15
C VAL A 101 19.86 -7.82 10.22
N PRO A 102 20.42 -7.64 11.43
CA PRO A 102 21.73 -6.97 11.59
C PRO A 102 22.88 -7.78 11.00
#